data_5ef7ea8b5ca03c3f9da394575bed5cc9
#
_entry.id   5ef7ea8b5ca03c3f9da394575bed5cc9
#
_cell.length_a   1.000
_cell.length_b   1.000
_cell.length_c   1.000
_cell.angle_alpha   90.00
_cell.angle_beta   90.00
_cell.angle_gamma   90.00
#
_symmetry.space_group_name_H-M   'P 1'
#
loop_
_entity.id
_entity.type
_entity.pdbx_description
1 polymer ?
#
loop_
_entity_poly.entity_id
_entity_poly.type
_entity_poly.pdbx_seq_one_letter_code
_entity_poly.pdbx_strand_id
1 'polypeptide(L)'
;MKTTTKIITFSSALILAALLTVGFVKIVQYMCRYGLNYTETVKVDYEKGEQWIIKNSEKVETTSFDGLKLKACFVKNSINSHKYGIFMHGYKDNPVKMEDYGHHFYDKGWNIIIPGQRGHSWSEGTFIDMGFFARKDVLSWINYINQQDSEAKILLYGVSMGAATVMMATGLSLPENVLCAVEDCGYTSIWDQFSYRLKKEFGLPSFPFLTVAEKIAEQKYGMDFHSISPENQLPHSRTPTLFIHGTADDFVPYYMMDILFKAAACEKEKVSIPDAKHAKSIYENPELYWQSVDSFVEKYF
;
A
#
# COMPACT_ATOMS: atom_id res chain seq x y z
N MET A 1 2.74 -61.42 -15.58
CA MET A 1 3.07 -60.13 -16.20
C MET A 1 2.01 -59.00 -16.03
N LYS A 2 0.71 -59.25 -16.17
CA LYS A 2 -0.32 -58.19 -16.03
C LYS A 2 -0.46 -57.56 -14.62
N THR A 3 -0.15 -58.29 -13.56
CA THR A 3 -0.30 -57.78 -12.18
C THR A 3 0.85 -56.86 -11.77
N THR A 4 2.07 -57.16 -12.19
CA THR A 4 3.27 -56.34 -11.88
C THR A 4 3.23 -54.97 -12.59
N THR A 5 2.72 -54.92 -13.80
CA THR A 5 2.56 -53.66 -14.55
C THR A 5 1.52 -52.73 -13.89
N LYS A 6 0.42 -53.27 -13.36
CA LYS A 6 -0.60 -52.50 -12.62
C LYS A 6 -0.09 -51.93 -11.30
N ILE A 7 0.77 -52.65 -10.57
CA ILE A 7 1.37 -52.21 -9.33
C ILE A 7 2.37 -51.07 -9.59
N ILE A 8 3.19 -51.18 -10.63
CA ILE A 8 4.15 -50.11 -10.99
C ILE A 8 3.44 -48.83 -11.46
N THR A 9 2.37 -48.96 -12.25
CA THR A 9 1.58 -47.77 -12.67
C THR A 9 0.83 -47.13 -11.51
N PHE A 10 0.33 -47.89 -10.54
CA PHE A 10 -0.35 -47.34 -9.36
C PHE A 10 0.64 -46.65 -8.41
N SER A 11 1.83 -47.24 -8.20
CA SER A 11 2.89 -46.62 -7.38
C SER A 11 3.42 -45.31 -8.00
N SER A 12 3.61 -45.25 -9.33
CA SER A 12 4.04 -44.03 -10.01
C SER A 12 2.98 -42.92 -9.98
N ALA A 13 1.70 -43.28 -10.06
CA ALA A 13 0.60 -42.33 -9.93
C ALA A 13 0.52 -41.73 -8.50
N LEU A 14 0.72 -42.56 -7.47
CA LEU A 14 0.77 -42.09 -6.08
C LEU A 14 1.97 -41.15 -5.82
N ILE A 15 3.15 -41.51 -6.34
CA ILE A 15 4.34 -40.65 -6.24
C ILE A 15 4.10 -39.31 -6.94
N LEU A 16 3.54 -39.32 -8.14
CA LEU A 16 3.22 -38.10 -8.87
C LEU A 16 2.21 -37.24 -8.10
N ALA A 17 1.15 -37.84 -7.57
CA ALA A 17 0.16 -37.13 -6.75
C ALA A 17 0.79 -36.51 -5.49
N ALA A 18 1.67 -37.24 -4.81
CA ALA A 18 2.40 -36.71 -3.66
C ALA A 18 3.31 -35.53 -4.03
N LEU A 19 4.04 -35.60 -5.14
CA LEU A 19 4.89 -34.51 -5.62
C LEU A 19 4.08 -33.29 -5.99
N LEU A 20 2.92 -33.46 -6.67
CA LEU A 20 2.01 -32.36 -7.00
C LEU A 20 1.44 -31.71 -5.74
N THR A 21 1.05 -32.52 -4.73
CA THR A 21 0.56 -32.01 -3.45
C THR A 21 1.65 -31.21 -2.71
N VAL A 22 2.87 -31.71 -2.65
CA VAL A 22 4.00 -31.00 -2.02
C VAL A 22 4.29 -29.68 -2.78
N GLY A 23 4.28 -29.70 -4.11
CA GLY A 23 4.45 -28.51 -4.94
C GLY A 23 3.35 -27.49 -4.68
N PHE A 24 2.09 -27.91 -4.64
CA PHE A 24 0.95 -27.07 -4.31
C PHE A 24 1.10 -26.40 -2.94
N VAL A 25 1.37 -27.20 -1.89
CA VAL A 25 1.54 -26.69 -0.52
C VAL A 25 2.68 -25.67 -0.44
N LYS A 26 3.82 -25.94 -1.09
CA LYS A 26 4.95 -25.01 -1.12
C LYS A 26 4.60 -23.69 -1.80
N ILE A 27 3.84 -23.70 -2.91
CA ILE A 27 3.40 -22.47 -3.60
C ILE A 27 2.47 -21.68 -2.70
N VAL A 28 1.46 -22.31 -2.09
CA VAL A 28 0.54 -21.64 -1.16
C VAL A 28 1.29 -21.06 0.05
N GLN A 29 2.22 -21.80 0.63
CA GLN A 29 3.06 -21.32 1.73
C GLN A 29 3.93 -20.14 1.30
N TYR A 30 4.50 -20.19 0.09
CA TYR A 30 5.26 -19.08 -0.48
C TYR A 30 4.39 -17.83 -0.62
N MET A 31 3.19 -17.96 -1.17
CA MET A 31 2.26 -16.82 -1.34
C MET A 31 1.89 -16.20 -0.01
N CYS A 32 1.51 -16.99 0.98
CA CYS A 32 1.19 -16.49 2.32
C CYS A 32 2.41 -15.85 2.99
N ARG A 33 3.58 -16.48 2.88
CA ARG A 33 4.82 -15.96 3.44
C ARG A 33 5.30 -14.70 2.73
N TYR A 34 5.31 -14.71 1.40
CA TYR A 34 5.73 -13.57 0.60
C TYR A 34 4.78 -12.38 0.77
N GLY A 35 3.46 -12.60 0.68
CA GLY A 35 2.46 -11.53 0.73
C GLY A 35 2.29 -10.91 2.12
N LEU A 36 2.36 -11.71 3.20
CA LEU A 36 1.92 -11.27 4.53
C LEU A 36 3.03 -11.27 5.60
N ASN A 37 4.26 -11.64 5.25
CA ASN A 37 5.33 -11.77 6.22
C ASN A 37 5.97 -10.41 6.58
N TYR A 38 5.70 -9.93 7.79
CA TYR A 38 6.26 -8.69 8.32
C TYR A 38 7.77 -8.77 8.65
N THR A 39 8.30 -9.97 8.91
CA THR A 39 9.71 -10.15 9.31
C THR A 39 10.71 -9.76 8.22
N GLU A 40 10.24 -9.64 6.99
CA GLU A 40 11.04 -9.18 5.84
C GLU A 40 10.92 -7.68 5.59
N THR A 41 10.21 -6.93 6.44
CA THR A 41 10.14 -5.47 6.32
C THR A 41 11.51 -4.86 6.59
N VAL A 42 11.85 -3.84 5.82
CA VAL A 42 13.13 -3.15 5.97
C VAL A 42 13.15 -2.39 7.29
N LYS A 43 14.01 -2.79 8.21
CA LYS A 43 14.24 -2.05 9.44
C LYS A 43 15.20 -0.90 9.16
N VAL A 44 14.86 0.27 9.65
CA VAL A 44 15.72 1.46 9.58
C VAL A 44 16.32 1.72 10.96
N ASP A 45 17.64 1.93 10.99
CA ASP A 45 18.31 2.41 12.18
C ASP A 45 18.17 3.93 12.26
N TYR A 46 17.20 4.38 13.05
CA TYR A 46 16.89 5.80 13.21
C TYR A 46 17.87 6.55 14.09
N GLU A 47 18.73 5.87 14.80
CA GLU A 47 19.76 6.52 15.62
C GLU A 47 21.01 6.86 14.81
N LYS A 48 21.21 6.15 13.69
CA LYS A 48 22.40 6.26 12.82
C LYS A 48 22.09 6.63 11.37
N GLY A 49 20.83 6.86 11.04
CA GLY A 49 20.42 7.18 9.65
C GLY A 49 20.90 8.56 9.22
N GLU A 50 21.46 8.63 8.00
CA GLU A 50 21.93 9.88 7.39
C GLU A 50 20.87 10.62 6.57
N GLN A 51 19.70 9.98 6.33
CA GLN A 51 18.63 10.52 5.50
C GLN A 51 18.03 11.77 6.14
N TRP A 52 17.59 12.71 5.29
CA TRP A 52 17.01 13.98 5.71
C TRP A 52 15.84 13.80 6.69
N ILE A 53 14.93 12.86 6.39
CA ILE A 53 13.77 12.58 7.24
C ILE A 53 14.18 12.11 8.64
N ILE A 54 15.26 11.33 8.75
CA ILE A 54 15.76 10.84 10.02
C ILE A 54 16.37 11.97 10.85
N LYS A 55 17.10 12.88 10.21
CA LYS A 55 17.77 14.00 10.87
C LYS A 55 16.82 15.12 11.31
N ASN A 56 15.72 15.31 10.58
CA ASN A 56 14.85 16.45 10.75
C ASN A 56 13.50 16.12 11.40
N SER A 57 13.18 14.82 11.60
CA SER A 57 11.93 14.42 12.23
C SER A 57 12.07 14.15 13.72
N GLU A 58 11.00 14.42 14.43
CA GLU A 58 10.72 13.79 15.72
C GLU A 58 9.92 12.49 15.52
N LYS A 59 10.13 11.53 16.42
CA LYS A 59 9.33 10.30 16.43
C LYS A 59 8.07 10.56 17.23
N VAL A 60 6.95 10.39 16.57
CA VAL A 60 5.63 10.53 17.20
C VAL A 60 4.91 9.19 17.22
N GLU A 61 3.98 9.04 18.16
CA GLU A 61 3.24 7.82 18.39
C GLU A 61 1.73 8.10 18.48
N THR A 62 0.93 7.20 17.91
CA THR A 62 -0.51 7.16 18.10
C THR A 62 -0.96 5.72 18.33
N THR A 63 -2.20 5.53 18.78
CA THR A 63 -2.79 4.20 18.97
C THR A 63 -3.78 3.91 17.85
N SER A 64 -3.67 2.74 17.24
CA SER A 64 -4.62 2.26 16.25
C SER A 64 -6.00 1.96 16.86
N PHE A 65 -7.01 1.77 16.01
CA PHE A 65 -8.37 1.41 16.44
C PHE A 65 -8.45 0.08 17.21
N ASP A 66 -7.46 -0.80 17.03
CA ASP A 66 -7.35 -2.13 17.66
C ASP A 66 -6.20 -2.22 18.69
N GLY A 67 -5.66 -1.08 19.14
CA GLY A 67 -4.76 -0.97 20.27
C GLY A 67 -3.27 -1.10 19.94
N LEU A 68 -2.87 -1.20 18.67
CA LEU A 68 -1.46 -1.22 18.28
C LEU A 68 -0.82 0.16 18.44
N LYS A 69 0.42 0.19 18.91
CA LYS A 69 1.25 1.40 18.89
C LYS A 69 1.80 1.63 17.50
N LEU A 70 1.39 2.74 16.90
CA LEU A 70 1.84 3.17 15.59
C LEU A 70 2.82 4.32 15.74
N LYS A 71 3.91 4.30 14.96
CA LYS A 71 4.97 5.31 15.03
C LYS A 71 5.18 5.95 13.67
N ALA A 72 5.52 7.24 13.69
CA ALA A 72 5.79 8.01 12.50
C ALA A 72 7.00 8.92 12.66
N CYS A 73 7.59 9.31 11.54
CA CYS A 73 8.42 10.51 11.45
C CYS A 73 7.50 11.72 11.30
N PHE A 74 7.66 12.72 12.17
CA PHE A 74 6.99 14.01 12.06
C PHE A 74 8.01 15.11 11.87
N VAL A 75 7.94 15.83 10.75
CA VAL A 75 8.75 17.02 10.48
C VAL A 75 7.85 18.23 10.51
N LYS A 76 7.95 18.97 11.60
CA LYS A 76 7.24 20.26 11.74
C LYS A 76 7.96 21.32 10.94
N ASN A 77 7.25 22.06 10.11
CA ASN A 77 7.83 23.17 9.38
C ASN A 77 8.08 24.37 10.31
N SER A 78 9.13 25.13 10.03
CA SER A 78 9.45 26.36 10.76
C SER A 78 8.45 27.49 10.53
N ILE A 79 7.74 27.45 9.39
CA ILE A 79 6.61 28.33 9.10
C ILE A 79 5.42 27.82 9.91
N ASN A 80 4.73 28.70 10.63
CA ASN A 80 3.50 28.34 11.34
C ASN A 80 2.39 28.01 10.33
N SER A 81 2.41 26.82 9.81
CA SER A 81 1.53 26.32 8.73
C SER A 81 0.52 25.35 9.27
N HIS A 82 -0.73 25.49 8.84
CA HIS A 82 -1.81 24.54 9.10
C HIS A 82 -1.93 23.46 7.99
N LYS A 83 -0.96 23.37 7.06
CA LYS A 83 -0.93 22.38 5.99
C LYS A 83 -0.15 21.15 6.45
N TYR A 84 -0.77 19.98 6.32
CA TYR A 84 -0.20 18.70 6.73
C TYR A 84 -0.28 17.69 5.59
N GLY A 85 0.80 16.94 5.37
CA GLY A 85 0.81 15.78 4.48
C GLY A 85 1.02 14.48 5.28
N ILE A 86 0.16 13.48 5.06
CA ILE A 86 0.35 12.11 5.56
C ILE A 86 0.81 11.24 4.39
N PHE A 87 2.03 10.69 4.47
CA PHE A 87 2.67 9.96 3.37
C PHE A 87 2.81 8.48 3.69
N MET A 88 2.07 7.62 2.98
CA MET A 88 1.96 6.18 3.20
C MET A 88 2.89 5.41 2.25
N HIS A 89 3.85 4.68 2.82
CA HIS A 89 4.86 3.93 2.06
C HIS A 89 4.34 2.63 1.44
N GLY A 90 5.12 2.05 0.51
CA GLY A 90 4.82 0.80 -0.17
C GLY A 90 5.04 -0.46 0.69
N TYR A 91 4.76 -1.60 0.08
CA TYR A 91 4.91 -2.94 0.65
C TYR A 91 6.35 -3.26 1.04
N LYS A 92 6.56 -3.78 2.25
CA LYS A 92 7.87 -4.08 2.86
C LYS A 92 8.83 -2.89 2.96
N ASP A 93 8.34 -1.69 2.72
CA ASP A 93 9.09 -0.46 2.81
C ASP A 93 9.08 0.15 4.23
N ASN A 94 9.48 1.37 4.34
CA ASN A 94 9.57 2.13 5.58
C ASN A 94 9.46 3.64 5.29
N PRO A 95 9.31 4.49 6.31
CA PRO A 95 9.12 5.94 6.13
C PRO A 95 10.20 6.64 5.30
N VAL A 96 11.45 6.18 5.30
CA VAL A 96 12.54 6.82 4.51
C VAL A 96 12.23 6.80 3.01
N LYS A 97 11.49 5.80 2.53
CA LYS A 97 11.11 5.70 1.11
C LYS A 97 10.10 6.75 0.65
N MET A 98 9.51 7.47 1.60
CA MET A 98 8.62 8.59 1.32
C MET A 98 9.33 9.95 1.51
N GLU A 99 10.63 9.95 1.74
CA GLU A 99 11.42 11.16 1.99
C GLU A 99 11.30 12.18 0.85
N ASP A 100 11.54 11.75 -0.40
CA ASP A 100 11.50 12.65 -1.56
C ASP A 100 10.12 13.30 -1.73
N TYR A 101 9.04 12.54 -1.45
CA TYR A 101 7.67 13.04 -1.51
C TYR A 101 7.41 14.04 -0.37
N GLY A 102 7.78 13.70 0.85
CA GLY A 102 7.61 14.58 2.01
C GLY A 102 8.45 15.85 1.92
N HIS A 103 9.71 15.74 1.45
CA HIS A 103 10.63 16.87 1.32
C HIS A 103 10.12 17.91 0.33
N HIS A 104 9.56 17.49 -0.82
CA HIS A 104 8.94 18.41 -1.78
C HIS A 104 7.85 19.30 -1.14
N PHE A 105 7.00 18.71 -0.30
CA PHE A 105 5.96 19.48 0.40
C PHE A 105 6.53 20.29 1.58
N TYR A 106 7.55 19.78 2.26
CA TYR A 106 8.22 20.53 3.33
C TYR A 106 8.82 21.83 2.82
N ASP A 107 9.47 21.82 1.66
CA ASP A 107 10.03 23.02 1.02
C ASP A 107 8.96 24.05 0.66
N LYS A 108 7.70 23.62 0.52
CA LYS A 108 6.52 24.47 0.30
C LYS A 108 5.80 24.88 1.59
N GLY A 109 6.42 24.66 2.74
CA GLY A 109 5.90 25.10 4.03
C GLY A 109 4.92 24.15 4.70
N TRP A 110 4.90 22.86 4.34
CA TRP A 110 4.00 21.87 4.94
C TRP A 110 4.62 21.16 6.15
N ASN A 111 3.79 20.75 7.07
CA ASN A 111 4.14 19.78 8.11
C ASN A 111 3.99 18.37 7.53
N ILE A 112 4.96 17.48 7.80
CA ILE A 112 5.08 16.19 7.16
C ILE A 112 4.96 15.08 8.19
N ILE A 113 4.02 14.16 8.00
CA ILE A 113 3.92 12.92 8.79
C ILE A 113 4.11 11.73 7.86
N ILE A 114 5.09 10.90 8.18
CA ILE A 114 5.36 9.66 7.44
C ILE A 114 5.26 8.49 8.41
N PRO A 115 4.10 7.82 8.49
CA PRO A 115 3.92 6.66 9.33
C PRO A 115 4.73 5.45 8.86
N GLY A 116 5.30 4.69 9.78
CA GLY A 116 5.51 3.26 9.57
C GLY A 116 4.16 2.57 9.64
N GLN A 117 3.70 1.97 8.56
CA GLN A 117 2.43 1.26 8.56
C GLN A 117 2.48 0.08 9.54
N ARG A 118 1.30 -0.38 10.03
CA ARG A 118 1.25 -1.58 10.89
C ARG A 118 2.02 -2.75 10.29
N GLY A 119 2.73 -3.50 11.11
CA GLY A 119 3.59 -4.59 10.66
C GLY A 119 4.87 -4.16 9.93
N HIS A 120 5.16 -2.86 9.86
CA HIS A 120 6.37 -2.32 9.25
C HIS A 120 7.15 -1.45 10.22
N SER A 121 8.47 -1.42 10.01
CA SER A 121 9.37 -0.50 10.70
C SER A 121 9.23 -0.59 12.23
N TRP A 122 8.80 0.50 12.90
CA TRP A 122 8.65 0.58 14.37
C TRP A 122 7.22 0.40 14.86
N SER A 123 6.26 0.45 13.95
CA SER A 123 4.87 0.24 14.32
C SER A 123 4.62 -1.22 14.67
N GLU A 124 3.78 -1.44 15.66
CA GLU A 124 3.38 -2.78 16.03
C GLU A 124 2.56 -3.46 14.93
N GLY A 125 2.42 -4.77 15.03
CA GLY A 125 1.73 -5.63 14.08
C GLY A 125 2.54 -6.87 13.78
N THR A 126 1.87 -7.98 13.50
CA THR A 126 2.50 -9.30 13.31
C THR A 126 2.42 -9.78 11.87
N PHE A 127 1.82 -9.00 10.97
CA PHE A 127 1.69 -9.31 9.55
C PHE A 127 1.47 -8.02 8.74
N ILE A 128 1.68 -8.12 7.44
CA ILE A 128 1.40 -7.05 6.48
C ILE A 128 -0.04 -7.22 6.01
N ASP A 129 -0.88 -6.23 6.27
CA ASP A 129 -2.32 -6.29 6.04
C ASP A 129 -2.77 -5.77 4.67
N MET A 130 -1.82 -5.42 3.82
CA MET A 130 -2.06 -4.90 2.47
C MET A 130 -3.00 -3.67 2.43
N GLY A 131 -2.94 -2.85 3.48
CA GLY A 131 -3.74 -1.63 3.61
C GLY A 131 -5.13 -1.82 4.23
N PHE A 132 -5.56 -3.05 4.53
CA PHE A 132 -6.92 -3.33 4.99
C PHE A 132 -7.25 -2.71 6.34
N PHE A 133 -6.48 -3.03 7.36
CA PHE A 133 -6.62 -2.39 8.68
C PHE A 133 -5.92 -1.04 8.71
N ALA A 134 -4.78 -0.90 7.98
CA ALA A 134 -4.01 0.33 7.88
C ALA A 134 -4.85 1.53 7.36
N ARG A 135 -5.91 1.31 6.56
CA ARG A 135 -6.85 2.37 6.17
C ARG A 135 -7.51 3.05 7.38
N LYS A 136 -7.73 2.31 8.49
CA LYS A 136 -8.25 2.87 9.74
C LYS A 136 -7.14 3.54 10.56
N ASP A 137 -5.89 3.12 10.40
CA ASP A 137 -4.76 3.78 11.04
C ASP A 137 -4.53 5.19 10.48
N VAL A 138 -4.89 5.41 9.20
CA VAL A 138 -4.90 6.76 8.61
C VAL A 138 -5.79 7.70 9.42
N LEU A 139 -6.97 7.23 9.88
CA LEU A 139 -7.83 8.05 10.76
C LEU A 139 -7.15 8.33 12.12
N SER A 140 -6.38 7.38 12.67
CA SER A 140 -5.65 7.63 13.91
C SER A 140 -4.60 8.75 13.72
N TRP A 141 -3.93 8.80 12.58
CA TRP A 141 -2.98 9.87 12.24
C TRP A 141 -3.68 11.20 11.95
N ILE A 142 -4.83 11.20 11.29
CA ILE A 142 -5.66 12.39 11.10
C ILE A 142 -6.09 12.95 12.46
N ASN A 143 -6.55 12.08 13.36
CA ASN A 143 -6.94 12.49 14.71
C ASN A 143 -5.74 13.01 15.51
N TYR A 144 -4.56 12.41 15.37
CA TYR A 144 -3.33 12.91 15.97
C TYR A 144 -3.04 14.35 15.53
N ILE A 145 -3.12 14.63 14.23
CA ILE A 145 -2.91 15.99 13.70
C ILE A 145 -3.97 16.95 14.27
N ASN A 146 -5.25 16.58 14.23
CA ASN A 146 -6.35 17.44 14.69
C ASN A 146 -6.30 17.77 16.19
N GLN A 147 -5.67 16.90 16.98
CA GLN A 147 -5.39 17.18 18.40
C GLN A 147 -4.25 18.19 18.58
N GLN A 148 -3.30 18.27 17.64
CA GLN A 148 -2.20 19.23 17.69
C GLN A 148 -2.59 20.58 17.07
N ASP A 149 -3.47 20.56 16.08
CA ASP A 149 -3.87 21.73 15.29
C ASP A 149 -5.32 21.60 14.82
N SER A 150 -6.21 22.37 15.43
CA SER A 150 -7.64 22.37 15.10
C SER A 150 -7.96 23.03 13.74
N GLU A 151 -7.01 23.76 13.15
CA GLU A 151 -7.12 24.40 11.85
C GLU A 151 -6.41 23.60 10.74
N ALA A 152 -5.93 22.41 11.06
CA ALA A 152 -5.19 21.55 10.13
C ALA A 152 -5.96 21.30 8.83
N LYS A 153 -5.26 21.41 7.72
CA LYS A 153 -5.68 21.00 6.37
C LYS A 153 -4.80 19.84 5.93
N ILE A 154 -5.39 18.72 5.54
CA ILE A 154 -4.68 17.46 5.39
C ILE A 154 -4.74 16.96 3.95
N LEU A 155 -3.55 16.64 3.40
CA LEU A 155 -3.34 15.85 2.21
C LEU A 155 -3.04 14.41 2.61
N LEU A 156 -3.69 13.44 1.98
CA LEU A 156 -3.29 12.03 2.03
C LEU A 156 -2.47 11.69 0.78
N TYR A 157 -1.34 11.06 0.97
CA TYR A 157 -0.45 10.68 -0.12
C TYR A 157 0.00 9.24 0.05
N GLY A 158 -0.08 8.43 -1.00
CA GLY A 158 0.34 7.03 -0.92
C GLY A 158 1.01 6.51 -2.18
N VAL A 159 1.96 5.58 -2.02
CA VAL A 159 2.66 4.91 -3.12
C VAL A 159 2.45 3.40 -3.01
N SER A 160 2.05 2.74 -4.09
CA SER A 160 1.86 1.28 -4.17
C SER A 160 0.86 0.77 -3.11
N MET A 161 1.27 -0.08 -2.16
CA MET A 161 0.42 -0.49 -1.03
C MET A 161 -0.07 0.74 -0.22
N GLY A 162 0.75 1.78 -0.08
CA GLY A 162 0.35 3.04 0.55
C GLY A 162 -0.75 3.75 -0.24
N ALA A 163 -0.70 3.72 -1.57
CA ALA A 163 -1.75 4.25 -2.44
C ALA A 163 -3.08 3.49 -2.26
N ALA A 164 -3.01 2.14 -2.23
CA ALA A 164 -4.17 1.32 -1.93
C ALA A 164 -4.74 1.62 -0.53
N THR A 165 -3.87 1.83 0.47
CA THR A 165 -4.27 2.21 1.83
C THR A 165 -5.00 3.55 1.83
N VAL A 166 -4.45 4.57 1.15
CA VAL A 166 -5.07 5.90 1.02
C VAL A 166 -6.42 5.81 0.31
N MET A 167 -6.50 5.14 -0.85
CA MET A 167 -7.76 4.96 -1.56
C MET A 167 -8.83 4.27 -0.70
N MET A 168 -8.45 3.22 0.04
CA MET A 168 -9.39 2.56 0.96
C MET A 168 -9.76 3.43 2.17
N ALA A 169 -8.87 4.32 2.62
CA ALA A 169 -9.17 5.26 3.68
C ALA A 169 -10.16 6.33 3.22
N THR A 170 -10.04 6.84 1.99
CA THR A 170 -10.99 7.83 1.46
C THR A 170 -12.41 7.30 1.30
N GLY A 171 -12.58 5.97 1.21
CA GLY A 171 -13.90 5.31 1.26
C GLY A 171 -14.54 5.24 2.65
N LEU A 172 -13.82 5.63 3.70
CA LEU A 172 -14.34 5.80 5.05
C LEU A 172 -14.92 7.22 5.24
N SER A 173 -15.64 7.45 6.33
CA SER A 173 -16.06 8.80 6.72
C SER A 173 -14.86 9.57 7.26
N LEU A 174 -14.19 10.33 6.41
CA LEU A 174 -13.08 11.21 6.81
C LEU A 174 -13.59 12.56 7.30
N PRO A 175 -12.85 13.25 8.20
CA PRO A 175 -13.13 14.65 8.56
C PRO A 175 -13.02 15.58 7.34
N GLU A 176 -13.78 16.66 7.33
CA GLU A 176 -13.84 17.63 6.22
C GLU A 176 -12.52 18.35 5.94
N ASN A 177 -11.62 18.37 6.90
CA ASN A 177 -10.30 18.97 6.74
C ASN A 177 -9.28 18.06 6.01
N VAL A 178 -9.69 16.85 5.59
CA VAL A 178 -8.96 16.04 4.61
C VAL A 178 -9.39 16.51 3.22
N LEU A 179 -8.58 17.36 2.60
CA LEU A 179 -8.99 18.15 1.43
C LEU A 179 -8.81 17.40 0.12
N CYS A 180 -7.76 16.63 -0.03
CA CYS A 180 -7.55 15.79 -1.21
C CYS A 180 -6.60 14.62 -0.93
N ALA A 181 -6.48 13.72 -1.91
CA ALA A 181 -5.60 12.57 -1.87
C ALA A 181 -4.81 12.44 -3.18
N VAL A 182 -3.60 11.89 -3.09
CA VAL A 182 -2.78 11.45 -4.22
C VAL A 182 -2.47 9.97 -4.05
N GLU A 183 -2.77 9.19 -5.06
CA GLU A 183 -2.38 7.80 -5.16
C GLU A 183 -1.39 7.61 -6.32
N ASP A 184 -0.28 6.93 -6.11
CA ASP A 184 0.70 6.58 -7.12
C ASP A 184 0.87 5.05 -7.17
N CYS A 185 0.54 4.46 -8.31
CA CYS A 185 0.66 3.05 -8.66
C CYS A 185 -0.04 2.06 -7.69
N GLY A 186 -1.23 2.42 -7.19
CA GLY A 186 -2.06 1.53 -6.38
C GLY A 186 -2.74 0.42 -7.19
N TYR A 187 -3.19 -0.65 -6.52
CA TYR A 187 -3.86 -1.80 -7.14
C TYR A 187 -5.38 -1.77 -6.92
N THR A 188 -6.12 -2.49 -7.79
CA THR A 188 -7.59 -2.62 -7.74
C THR A 188 -8.07 -3.38 -6.51
N SER A 189 -7.49 -4.55 -6.30
CA SER A 189 -7.72 -5.41 -5.13
C SER A 189 -6.49 -6.27 -4.88
N ILE A 190 -6.38 -6.81 -3.65
CA ILE A 190 -5.28 -7.75 -3.37
C ILE A 190 -5.48 -9.08 -4.11
N TRP A 191 -6.74 -9.47 -4.36
CA TRP A 191 -7.05 -10.62 -5.19
C TRP A 191 -6.51 -10.46 -6.61
N ASP A 192 -6.75 -9.32 -7.27
CA ASP A 192 -6.29 -9.06 -8.63
C ASP A 192 -4.77 -8.96 -8.70
N GLN A 193 -4.18 -8.27 -7.74
CA GLN A 193 -2.73 -8.11 -7.65
C GLN A 193 -2.03 -9.46 -7.47
N PHE A 194 -2.51 -10.30 -6.58
CA PHE A 194 -1.93 -11.63 -6.35
C PHE A 194 -2.22 -12.58 -7.53
N SER A 195 -3.40 -12.48 -8.15
CA SER A 195 -3.73 -13.24 -9.37
C SER A 195 -2.78 -12.91 -10.51
N TYR A 196 -2.53 -11.62 -10.74
CA TYR A 196 -1.59 -11.16 -11.74
C TYR A 196 -0.16 -11.66 -11.46
N ARG A 197 0.32 -11.52 -10.23
CA ARG A 197 1.67 -11.96 -9.82
C ARG A 197 1.81 -13.48 -9.95
N LEU A 198 0.83 -14.24 -9.49
CA LEU A 198 0.83 -15.71 -9.58
C LEU A 198 0.94 -16.18 -11.03
N LYS A 199 0.16 -15.56 -11.92
CA LYS A 199 0.20 -15.87 -13.34
C LYS A 199 1.54 -15.46 -13.97
N LYS A 200 2.04 -14.27 -13.65
CA LYS A 200 3.27 -13.72 -14.22
C LYS A 200 4.52 -14.48 -13.77
N GLU A 201 4.63 -14.82 -12.50
CA GLU A 201 5.83 -15.45 -11.94
C GLU A 201 5.86 -16.98 -12.11
N PHE A 202 4.70 -17.61 -12.03
CA PHE A 202 4.60 -19.07 -12.02
C PHE A 202 3.79 -19.66 -13.18
N GLY A 203 3.12 -18.84 -13.99
CA GLY A 203 2.21 -19.32 -15.04
C GLY A 203 0.95 -20.01 -14.50
N LEU A 204 0.62 -19.81 -13.22
CA LEU A 204 -0.44 -20.52 -12.52
C LEU A 204 -1.75 -19.70 -12.48
N PRO A 205 -2.92 -20.38 -12.51
CA PRO A 205 -4.21 -19.73 -12.33
C PRO A 205 -4.47 -19.39 -10.86
N SER A 206 -5.38 -18.46 -10.60
CA SER A 206 -5.76 -18.09 -9.22
C SER A 206 -6.37 -19.27 -8.46
N PHE A 207 -7.32 -20.00 -9.09
CA PHE A 207 -7.87 -21.22 -8.53
C PHE A 207 -7.00 -22.45 -8.87
N PRO A 208 -6.71 -23.32 -7.91
CA PRO A 208 -7.12 -23.30 -6.48
C PRO A 208 -6.14 -22.58 -5.55
N PHE A 209 -4.98 -22.10 -6.04
CA PHE A 209 -3.86 -21.63 -5.23
C PHE A 209 -4.23 -20.42 -4.37
N LEU A 210 -4.76 -19.38 -5.00
CA LEU A 210 -5.10 -18.15 -4.30
C LEU A 210 -6.29 -18.33 -3.37
N THR A 211 -7.28 -19.17 -3.76
CA THR A 211 -8.43 -19.50 -2.90
C THR A 211 -7.99 -20.19 -1.60
N VAL A 212 -7.01 -21.09 -1.68
CA VAL A 212 -6.49 -21.75 -0.46
C VAL A 212 -5.65 -20.77 0.37
N ALA A 213 -4.83 -19.93 -0.28
CA ALA A 213 -4.05 -18.90 0.40
C ALA A 213 -4.96 -17.89 1.14
N GLU A 214 -6.05 -17.46 0.51
CA GLU A 214 -7.06 -16.58 1.11
C GLU A 214 -7.70 -17.23 2.35
N LYS A 215 -8.13 -18.49 2.27
CA LYS A 215 -8.69 -19.20 3.43
C LYS A 215 -7.72 -19.29 4.61
N ILE A 216 -6.43 -19.49 4.35
CA ILE A 216 -5.40 -19.46 5.37
C ILE A 216 -5.25 -18.06 5.96
N ALA A 217 -5.24 -17.02 5.13
CA ALA A 217 -5.13 -15.63 5.56
C ALA A 217 -6.36 -15.19 6.36
N GLU A 218 -7.56 -15.59 5.94
CA GLU A 218 -8.81 -15.33 6.64
C GLU A 218 -8.80 -15.95 8.05
N GLN A 219 -8.43 -17.23 8.15
CA GLN A 219 -8.39 -17.93 9.44
C GLN A 219 -7.31 -17.40 10.38
N LYS A 220 -6.15 -17.04 9.84
CA LYS A 220 -4.99 -16.65 10.65
C LYS A 220 -4.94 -15.18 10.99
N TYR A 221 -5.40 -14.31 10.08
CA TYR A 221 -5.24 -12.87 10.15
C TYR A 221 -6.56 -12.09 10.01
N GLY A 222 -7.68 -12.77 9.78
CA GLY A 222 -8.96 -12.11 9.50
C GLY A 222 -8.98 -11.37 8.15
N MET A 223 -8.16 -11.78 7.18
CA MET A 223 -7.99 -11.12 5.89
C MET A 223 -8.72 -11.88 4.78
N ASP A 224 -9.78 -11.31 4.29
CA ASP A 224 -10.47 -11.69 3.06
C ASP A 224 -9.89 -10.88 1.89
N PHE A 225 -9.25 -11.55 0.94
CA PHE A 225 -8.55 -10.89 -0.18
C PHE A 225 -9.49 -10.11 -1.10
N HIS A 226 -10.75 -10.52 -1.22
CA HIS A 226 -11.77 -9.80 -1.99
C HIS A 226 -12.23 -8.52 -1.28
N SER A 227 -12.19 -8.49 0.04
CA SER A 227 -12.54 -7.29 0.84
C SER A 227 -11.41 -6.25 0.88
N ILE A 228 -10.16 -6.64 0.56
CA ILE A 228 -9.03 -5.72 0.44
C ILE A 228 -9.03 -5.14 -0.98
N SER A 229 -9.91 -4.19 -1.20
CA SER A 229 -10.21 -3.67 -2.54
C SER A 229 -10.43 -2.15 -2.52
N PRO A 230 -9.42 -1.37 -2.95
CA PRO A 230 -9.62 0.03 -3.30
C PRO A 230 -10.77 0.26 -4.29
N GLU A 231 -10.92 -0.60 -5.31
CA GLU A 231 -11.99 -0.51 -6.29
C GLU A 231 -13.38 -0.51 -5.63
N ASN A 232 -13.58 -1.35 -4.61
CA ASN A 232 -14.85 -1.43 -3.89
C ASN A 232 -15.05 -0.28 -2.89
N GLN A 233 -14.00 0.44 -2.48
CA GLN A 233 -14.08 1.56 -1.53
C GLN A 233 -14.25 2.91 -2.23
N LEU A 234 -13.65 3.10 -3.39
CA LEU A 234 -13.66 4.35 -4.14
C LEU A 234 -15.07 4.86 -4.53
N PRO A 235 -16.10 4.02 -4.76
CA PRO A 235 -17.47 4.49 -4.95
C PRO A 235 -18.06 5.24 -3.72
N HIS A 236 -17.48 5.04 -2.55
CA HIS A 236 -17.88 5.70 -1.30
C HIS A 236 -17.03 6.96 -1.00
N SER A 237 -15.91 7.14 -1.69
CA SER A 237 -15.03 8.29 -1.51
C SER A 237 -15.68 9.59 -2.00
N ARG A 238 -15.53 10.64 -1.18
CA ARG A 238 -15.85 12.03 -1.56
C ARG A 238 -14.61 12.92 -1.62
N THR A 239 -13.47 12.39 -1.20
CA THR A 239 -12.20 13.12 -1.17
C THR A 239 -11.66 13.24 -2.59
N PRO A 240 -11.45 14.45 -3.14
CA PRO A 240 -10.82 14.65 -4.44
C PRO A 240 -9.52 13.87 -4.55
N THR A 241 -9.32 13.12 -5.63
CA THR A 241 -8.18 12.19 -5.74
C THR A 241 -7.47 12.32 -7.09
N LEU A 242 -6.14 12.49 -7.03
CA LEU A 242 -5.25 12.38 -8.19
C LEU A 242 -4.72 10.94 -8.29
N PHE A 243 -4.90 10.34 -9.46
CA PHE A 243 -4.41 9.00 -9.80
C PHE A 243 -3.17 9.13 -10.69
N ILE A 244 -2.04 8.55 -10.26
CA ILE A 244 -0.78 8.57 -11.00
C ILE A 244 -0.32 7.13 -11.24
N HIS A 245 0.18 6.84 -12.45
CA HIS A 245 0.72 5.51 -12.72
C HIS A 245 1.75 5.54 -13.86
N GLY A 246 2.82 4.77 -13.70
CA GLY A 246 3.80 4.55 -14.76
C GLY A 246 3.29 3.60 -15.84
N THR A 247 3.44 3.96 -17.12
CA THR A 247 2.90 3.14 -18.23
C THR A 247 3.65 1.82 -18.42
N ALA A 248 4.90 1.72 -17.93
CA ALA A 248 5.72 0.50 -17.97
C ALA A 248 5.71 -0.27 -16.63
N ASP A 249 4.74 0.01 -15.74
CA ASP A 249 4.60 -0.72 -14.49
C ASP A 249 4.14 -2.16 -14.76
N ASP A 250 5.03 -3.08 -14.47
CA ASP A 250 4.83 -4.51 -14.66
C ASP A 250 4.74 -5.28 -13.32
N PHE A 251 4.71 -4.54 -12.21
CA PHE A 251 4.49 -5.09 -10.86
C PHE A 251 3.03 -4.91 -10.42
N VAL A 252 2.52 -3.67 -10.46
CA VAL A 252 1.10 -3.34 -10.43
C VAL A 252 0.72 -2.87 -11.83
N PRO A 253 -0.04 -3.65 -12.62
CA PRO A 253 -0.26 -3.33 -14.02
C PRO A 253 -0.95 -1.99 -14.23
N TYR A 254 -0.45 -1.20 -15.16
CA TYR A 254 -0.96 0.13 -15.49
C TYR A 254 -2.49 0.19 -15.71
N TYR A 255 -3.11 -0.86 -16.30
CA TYR A 255 -4.56 -0.90 -16.53
C TYR A 255 -5.38 -0.80 -15.24
N MET A 256 -4.79 -1.12 -14.08
CA MET A 256 -5.49 -1.02 -12.78
C MET A 256 -5.85 0.43 -12.46
N MET A 257 -5.04 1.40 -12.86
CA MET A 257 -5.37 2.84 -12.70
C MET A 257 -6.68 3.19 -13.41
N ASP A 258 -6.92 2.70 -14.64
CA ASP A 258 -8.16 3.01 -15.36
C ASP A 258 -9.40 2.43 -14.67
N ILE A 259 -9.28 1.25 -14.07
CA ILE A 259 -10.35 0.62 -13.28
C ILE A 259 -10.63 1.46 -12.03
N LEU A 260 -9.59 1.81 -11.27
CA LEU A 260 -9.68 2.62 -10.05
C LEU A 260 -10.26 4.01 -10.36
N PHE A 261 -9.74 4.67 -11.39
CA PHE A 261 -10.25 5.96 -11.84
C PHE A 261 -11.73 5.89 -12.20
N LYS A 262 -12.17 4.85 -12.90
CA LYS A 262 -13.58 4.66 -13.25
C LYS A 262 -14.46 4.43 -12.01
N ALA A 263 -13.97 3.65 -11.04
CA ALA A 263 -14.70 3.32 -9.82
C ALA A 263 -14.90 4.52 -8.88
N ALA A 264 -13.95 5.46 -8.84
CA ALA A 264 -14.00 6.61 -7.94
C ALA A 264 -15.21 7.51 -8.24
N ALA A 265 -16.00 7.82 -7.19
CA ALA A 265 -17.16 8.71 -7.28
C ALA A 265 -16.84 10.18 -6.95
N CYS A 266 -15.66 10.45 -6.38
CA CYS A 266 -15.19 11.80 -6.05
C CYS A 266 -14.76 12.60 -7.30
N GLU A 267 -14.48 13.89 -7.12
CA GLU A 267 -13.70 14.69 -8.07
C GLU A 267 -12.32 14.06 -8.26
N LYS A 268 -11.88 13.95 -9.50
CA LYS A 268 -10.69 13.12 -9.79
C LYS A 268 -9.96 13.56 -11.05
N GLU A 269 -8.64 13.40 -11.02
CA GLU A 269 -7.76 13.57 -12.17
C GLU A 269 -6.85 12.35 -12.29
N LYS A 270 -6.32 12.10 -13.49
CA LYS A 270 -5.32 11.05 -13.69
C LYS A 270 -4.17 11.52 -14.56
N VAL A 271 -2.99 11.01 -14.23
CA VAL A 271 -1.75 11.29 -14.94
C VAL A 271 -1.01 9.99 -15.21
N SER A 272 -0.66 9.76 -16.47
CA SER A 272 0.17 8.64 -16.89
C SER A 272 1.60 9.13 -17.09
N ILE A 273 2.55 8.47 -16.43
CA ILE A 273 3.97 8.78 -16.62
C ILE A 273 4.56 7.80 -17.63
N PRO A 274 4.91 8.27 -18.84
CA PRO A 274 5.45 7.41 -19.89
C PRO A 274 6.71 6.67 -19.41
N ASP A 275 6.80 5.39 -19.76
CA ASP A 275 7.93 4.49 -19.51
C ASP A 275 8.33 4.28 -18.05
N ALA A 276 7.64 4.91 -17.09
CA ALA A 276 7.88 4.71 -15.69
C ALA A 276 7.48 3.30 -15.25
N LYS A 277 8.39 2.64 -14.53
CA LYS A 277 8.17 1.37 -13.86
C LYS A 277 7.52 1.58 -12.48
N HIS A 278 7.19 0.47 -11.79
CA HIS A 278 6.56 0.50 -10.48
C HIS A 278 7.27 1.41 -9.47
N ALA A 279 6.54 2.37 -8.91
CA ALA A 279 7.02 3.37 -7.95
C ALA A 279 8.26 4.16 -8.45
N LYS A 280 8.33 4.43 -9.78
CA LYS A 280 9.41 5.19 -10.41
C LYS A 280 8.93 6.44 -11.11
N SER A 281 7.63 6.75 -11.05
CA SER A 281 7.01 7.91 -11.69
C SER A 281 7.74 9.22 -11.37
N ILE A 282 8.04 9.44 -10.09
CA ILE A 282 8.75 10.62 -9.58
C ILE A 282 10.18 10.77 -10.15
N TYR A 283 10.84 9.67 -10.51
CA TYR A 283 12.22 9.67 -11.02
C TYR A 283 12.28 9.65 -12.55
N GLU A 284 11.29 9.04 -13.21
CA GLU A 284 11.27 8.91 -14.67
C GLU A 284 10.93 10.23 -15.35
N ASN A 285 9.95 10.95 -14.84
CA ASN A 285 9.60 12.28 -15.33
C ASN A 285 9.21 13.20 -14.17
N PRO A 286 10.19 13.70 -13.41
CA PRO A 286 9.94 14.53 -12.23
C PRO A 286 9.19 15.82 -12.55
N GLU A 287 9.42 16.42 -13.71
CA GLU A 287 8.75 17.66 -14.11
C GLU A 287 7.24 17.43 -14.29
N LEU A 288 6.84 16.48 -15.13
CA LEU A 288 5.43 16.14 -15.35
C LEU A 288 4.78 15.69 -14.03
N TYR A 289 5.49 14.87 -13.24
CA TYR A 289 5.00 14.35 -11.98
C TYR A 289 4.65 15.48 -11.01
N TRP A 290 5.61 16.34 -10.68
CA TRP A 290 5.42 17.39 -9.70
C TRP A 290 4.50 18.51 -10.20
N GLN A 291 4.56 18.85 -11.48
CA GLN A 291 3.61 19.80 -12.06
C GLN A 291 2.17 19.33 -11.90
N SER A 292 1.92 18.02 -12.13
CA SER A 292 0.57 17.45 -11.99
C SER A 292 0.12 17.40 -10.53
N VAL A 293 1.00 16.96 -9.62
CA VAL A 293 0.71 16.90 -8.18
C VAL A 293 0.43 18.30 -7.64
N ASP A 294 1.31 19.26 -7.92
CA ASP A 294 1.18 20.63 -7.43
C ASP A 294 -0.09 21.30 -7.94
N SER A 295 -0.33 21.23 -9.27
CA SER A 295 -1.54 21.80 -9.87
C SER A 295 -2.82 21.21 -9.32
N PHE A 296 -2.82 19.91 -8.99
CA PHE A 296 -3.97 19.26 -8.38
C PHE A 296 -4.17 19.71 -6.93
N VAL A 297 -3.11 19.64 -6.12
CA VAL A 297 -3.18 19.95 -4.68
C VAL A 297 -3.54 21.42 -4.45
N GLU A 298 -2.99 22.36 -5.24
CA GLU A 298 -3.26 23.79 -5.14
C GLU A 298 -4.75 24.19 -5.35
N LYS A 299 -5.57 23.31 -5.95
CA LYS A 299 -7.01 23.56 -6.10
C LYS A 299 -7.78 23.48 -4.78
N TYR A 300 -7.21 22.78 -3.79
CA TYR A 300 -7.90 22.47 -2.53
C TYR A 300 -7.25 23.16 -1.31
N PHE A 301 -6.03 23.70 -1.42
CA PHE A 301 -5.24 24.33 -0.33
C PHE A 301 -4.99 25.80 -0.55
#